data_b2c781738101963aea93b895a3e218a9
#
_entry.id   b2c781738101963aea93b895a3e218a9
#
_cell.length_a   1.000
_cell.length_b   1.000
_cell.length_c   1.000
_cell.angle_alpha   90.00
_cell.angle_beta   90.00
_cell.angle_gamma   90.00
#
_symmetry.space_group_name_H-M   'P 1'
#
loop_
_entity.id
_entity.type
_entity.pdbx_description
1 polymer ?
#
loop_
_entity_poly.entity_id
_entity_poly.type
_entity_poly.pdbx_seq_one_letter_code
_entity_poly.pdbx_strand_id
1 'polypeptide(L)'
;MVATSAVSGRRNLCQAHPGRRGSRHGVARRHLGFGMTQLSPPLIGLEQVTLRRGGRDVVRDLAGSFAPGTLTAVAGPNGAGKSTLLLAMCGLLPVASGRILRGGIDPRSIALLPQEGRLDRSFPITCRDVVALGWTARLGLFRKIGREHYAIADCALASVGLDGLGSRSIGALSAGQFQRVLFARTIVRDAPVILLDEPFSAVDATTEADLMAIVRLWHRQGRTVVAVLHDLDLIRAEFPQTLLLGPGLLGSGLLGSGLLGSGAHVWGATNEVLTATAIRQARLRASVPPRMEIPGGSPSGTSMRSASDPPVEAAA
;
A
#
# COMPACT_ATOMS: atom_id res chain seq x y z
N MET A 1 -11.49 16.03 -34.23
CA MET A 1 -12.09 14.76 -34.65
C MET A 1 -11.13 13.63 -34.32
N VAL A 2 -11.14 13.09 -33.12
CA VAL A 2 -10.63 11.76 -32.74
C VAL A 2 -11.16 11.49 -31.33
N ALA A 3 -12.26 10.80 -31.17
CA ALA A 3 -12.68 10.17 -29.93
C ALA A 3 -13.97 9.37 -30.15
N THR A 4 -13.89 8.20 -30.75
CA THR A 4 -15.02 7.25 -30.68
C THR A 4 -14.51 5.85 -31.08
N SER A 5 -13.79 5.17 -30.17
CA SER A 5 -13.46 3.75 -30.39
C SER A 5 -13.17 2.94 -29.11
N ALA A 6 -13.64 3.34 -27.95
CA ALA A 6 -13.31 2.65 -26.69
C ALA A 6 -14.50 1.92 -26.02
N VAL A 7 -15.66 1.81 -26.67
CA VAL A 7 -16.89 1.30 -26.01
C VAL A 7 -17.25 -0.14 -26.43
N SER A 8 -16.64 -0.72 -27.45
CA SER A 8 -17.07 -2.01 -28.02
C SER A 8 -16.59 -3.28 -27.26
N GLY A 9 -15.62 -3.20 -26.34
CA GLY A 9 -15.04 -4.39 -25.68
C GLY A 9 -15.75 -4.88 -24.40
N ARG A 10 -16.81 -4.21 -23.91
CA ARG A 10 -17.33 -4.38 -22.55
C ARG A 10 -18.59 -5.26 -22.41
N ARG A 11 -19.11 -5.86 -23.47
CA ARG A 11 -20.41 -6.58 -23.42
C ARG A 11 -20.40 -8.00 -22.88
N ASN A 12 -19.25 -8.61 -22.58
CA ASN A 12 -19.19 -10.03 -22.19
C ASN A 12 -19.12 -10.30 -20.69
N LEU A 13 -19.38 -9.31 -19.82
CA LEU A 13 -19.20 -9.45 -18.36
C LEU A 13 -20.38 -10.11 -17.64
N CYS A 14 -21.56 -10.17 -18.22
CA CYS A 14 -22.77 -10.69 -17.56
C CYS A 14 -23.72 -11.39 -18.54
N GLN A 15 -23.31 -12.45 -19.24
CA GLN A 15 -24.26 -13.40 -19.81
C GLN A 15 -24.48 -14.56 -18.83
N ALA A 16 -25.29 -14.32 -17.80
CA ALA A 16 -25.87 -15.37 -17.00
C ALA A 16 -27.25 -15.67 -17.53
N HIS A 17 -27.43 -16.87 -18.13
CA HIS A 17 -28.75 -17.42 -18.44
C HIS A 17 -29.54 -17.64 -17.15
N PRO A 18 -30.83 -17.28 -17.09
CA PRO A 18 -31.73 -17.64 -15.98
C PRO A 18 -32.15 -19.10 -16.13
N GLY A 19 -31.89 -19.91 -15.10
CA GLY A 19 -32.55 -21.19 -14.91
C GLY A 19 -31.66 -22.41 -14.90
N ARG A 20 -31.32 -22.83 -13.67
CA ARG A 20 -31.45 -24.23 -13.19
C ARG A 20 -31.05 -24.31 -11.72
N ARG A 21 -32.05 -24.63 -10.89
CA ARG A 21 -31.83 -25.07 -9.50
C ARG A 21 -31.24 -26.47 -9.55
N GLY A 22 -30.21 -26.72 -8.77
CA GLY A 22 -29.80 -28.10 -8.47
C GLY A 22 -28.28 -28.24 -8.22
N SER A 23 -28.01 -28.69 -7.04
CA SER A 23 -26.85 -29.42 -6.53
C SER A 23 -25.69 -28.64 -5.92
N ARG A 24 -25.45 -29.08 -4.70
CA ARG A 24 -24.42 -28.69 -3.74
C ARG A 24 -23.01 -29.07 -4.23
N HIS A 25 -22.01 -28.28 -3.83
CA HIS A 25 -20.58 -28.59 -3.91
C HIS A 25 -19.96 -28.63 -5.33
N GLY A 26 -19.56 -27.46 -5.77
CA GLY A 26 -18.69 -27.26 -6.90
C GLY A 26 -18.45 -25.79 -7.06
N VAL A 27 -17.34 -25.26 -6.48
CA VAL A 27 -16.87 -23.89 -6.76
C VAL A 27 -16.54 -23.84 -8.25
N ALA A 28 -17.55 -23.46 -9.06
CA ALA A 28 -17.35 -23.22 -10.47
C ALA A 28 -16.34 -22.10 -10.64
N ARG A 29 -15.14 -22.43 -11.11
CA ARG A 29 -14.15 -21.50 -11.65
C ARG A 29 -14.79 -20.74 -12.83
N ARG A 30 -15.50 -19.67 -12.53
CA ARG A 30 -15.93 -18.72 -13.55
C ARG A 30 -14.73 -17.88 -13.91
N HIS A 31 -14.14 -18.14 -15.05
CA HIS A 31 -13.14 -17.27 -15.66
C HIS A 31 -13.79 -15.90 -15.92
N LEU A 32 -13.39 -14.91 -15.12
CA LEU A 32 -13.68 -13.50 -15.39
C LEU A 32 -12.91 -13.11 -16.64
N GLY A 33 -13.57 -13.17 -17.81
CA GLY A 33 -13.06 -12.61 -19.04
C GLY A 33 -13.12 -11.07 -18.98
N PHE A 34 -12.29 -10.45 -18.16
CA PHE A 34 -11.99 -9.03 -18.36
C PHE A 34 -11.27 -8.89 -19.68
N GLY A 35 -11.84 -8.14 -20.63
CA GLY A 35 -11.16 -7.75 -21.86
C GLY A 35 -9.79 -7.15 -21.48
N MET A 36 -8.74 -7.93 -21.73
CA MET A 36 -7.37 -7.55 -21.38
C MET A 36 -6.93 -6.42 -22.32
N THR A 37 -7.06 -5.19 -21.85
CA THR A 37 -6.15 -4.16 -22.34
C THR A 37 -4.78 -4.57 -21.81
N GLN A 38 -3.82 -4.87 -22.68
CA GLN A 38 -2.42 -5.04 -22.25
C GLN A 38 -1.96 -3.69 -21.70
N LEU A 39 -2.12 -3.53 -20.38
CA LEU A 39 -1.59 -2.38 -19.67
C LEU A 39 -0.11 -2.70 -19.44
N SER A 40 0.78 -2.03 -20.14
CA SER A 40 2.19 -2.01 -19.72
C SER A 40 2.28 -1.08 -18.52
N PRO A 41 2.39 -1.62 -17.27
CA PRO A 41 2.50 -0.77 -16.11
C PRO A 41 3.82 0.00 -16.19
N PRO A 42 3.86 1.24 -15.72
CA PRO A 42 5.08 2.02 -15.69
C PRO A 42 6.00 1.55 -14.57
N LEU A 43 7.27 1.88 -14.71
CA LEU A 43 8.24 1.82 -13.62
C LEU A 43 7.88 2.88 -12.57
N ILE A 44 7.77 2.47 -11.30
CA ILE A 44 7.68 3.42 -10.17
C ILE A 44 9.06 3.54 -9.55
N GLY A 45 9.72 4.67 -9.80
CA GLY A 45 11.04 4.97 -9.25
C GLY A 45 10.97 5.82 -7.97
N LEU A 46 11.88 5.56 -7.06
CA LEU A 46 12.06 6.32 -5.82
C LEU A 46 13.49 6.88 -5.83
N GLU A 47 13.63 8.21 -5.82
CA GLU A 47 14.92 8.90 -5.84
C GLU A 47 15.11 9.65 -4.53
N GLN A 48 15.87 9.08 -3.61
CA GLN A 48 16.20 9.65 -2.30
C GLN A 48 14.98 10.20 -1.55
N VAL A 49 13.89 9.41 -1.54
CA VAL A 49 12.59 9.84 -1.02
C VAL A 49 12.62 9.89 0.50
N THR A 50 12.35 11.06 1.06
CA THR A 50 12.10 11.26 2.49
C THR A 50 10.62 11.59 2.69
N LEU A 51 9.96 10.85 3.60
CA LEU A 51 8.55 11.02 3.91
C LEU A 51 8.38 11.46 5.36
N ARG A 52 7.52 12.46 5.57
CA ARG A 52 7.25 13.04 6.88
C ARG A 52 5.80 12.84 7.29
N ARG A 53 5.59 12.47 8.55
CA ARG A 53 4.25 12.34 9.14
C ARG A 53 4.25 12.84 10.57
N GLY A 54 3.30 13.71 10.92
CA GLY A 54 3.23 14.30 12.26
C GLY A 54 4.52 15.04 12.66
N GLY A 55 5.17 15.76 11.72
CA GLY A 55 6.41 16.51 11.96
C GLY A 55 7.70 15.66 12.03
N ARG A 56 7.60 14.30 11.90
CA ARG A 56 8.75 13.40 11.98
C ARG A 56 9.00 12.69 10.66
N ASP A 57 10.26 12.51 10.29
CA ASP A 57 10.66 11.73 9.14
C ASP A 57 10.47 10.23 9.47
N VAL A 58 9.54 9.57 8.74
CA VAL A 58 9.21 8.16 8.94
C VAL A 58 9.91 7.25 7.91
N VAL A 59 10.28 7.80 6.76
CA VAL A 59 11.13 7.18 5.75
C VAL A 59 12.20 8.19 5.37
N ARG A 60 13.46 7.78 5.27
CA ARG A 60 14.59 8.66 4.89
C ARG A 60 15.37 8.05 3.74
N ASP A 61 15.70 8.89 2.76
CA ASP A 61 16.60 8.59 1.64
C ASP A 61 16.27 7.26 0.91
N LEU A 62 14.99 6.94 0.81
CA LEU A 62 14.55 5.70 0.14
C LEU A 62 14.81 5.81 -1.36
N ALA A 63 15.66 4.91 -1.87
CA ALA A 63 15.97 4.79 -3.28
C ALA A 63 15.70 3.37 -3.78
N GLY A 64 15.22 3.25 -5.03
CA GLY A 64 14.92 1.98 -5.66
C GLY A 64 13.79 2.08 -6.66
N SER A 65 13.28 0.94 -7.12
CA SER A 65 12.19 0.95 -8.08
C SER A 65 11.31 -0.30 -8.00
N PHE A 66 10.01 -0.12 -8.23
CA PHE A 66 9.07 -1.20 -8.48
C PHE A 66 9.01 -1.42 -9.99
N ALA A 67 9.59 -2.51 -10.46
CA ALA A 67 9.60 -2.83 -11.88
C ALA A 67 8.16 -3.12 -12.39
N PRO A 68 7.91 -2.87 -13.69
CA PRO A 68 6.63 -3.17 -14.31
C PRO A 68 6.22 -4.62 -14.14
N GLY A 69 4.96 -4.87 -13.78
CA GLY A 69 4.42 -6.22 -13.68
C GLY A 69 4.96 -7.05 -12.52
N THR A 70 5.65 -6.45 -11.55
CA THR A 70 6.17 -7.18 -10.37
C THR A 70 5.15 -7.29 -9.25
N LEU A 71 5.34 -8.32 -8.43
CA LEU A 71 4.64 -8.53 -7.17
C LEU A 71 5.64 -8.31 -6.02
N THR A 72 5.49 -7.23 -5.27
CA THR A 72 6.44 -6.81 -4.24
C THR A 72 5.76 -6.68 -2.89
N ALA A 73 6.33 -7.28 -1.85
CA ALA A 73 5.93 -7.05 -0.46
C ALA A 73 6.69 -5.86 0.13
N VAL A 74 6.01 -5.08 0.96
CA VAL A 74 6.63 -4.06 1.82
C VAL A 74 6.48 -4.53 3.26
N ALA A 75 7.61 -4.91 3.87
CA ALA A 75 7.68 -5.41 5.23
C ALA A 75 8.40 -4.43 6.15
N GLY A 76 8.30 -4.64 7.46
CA GLY A 76 8.97 -3.83 8.47
C GLY A 76 8.12 -3.62 9.71
N PRO A 77 8.68 -3.08 10.81
CA PRO A 77 7.98 -2.87 12.06
C PRO A 77 6.87 -1.82 11.92
N ASN A 78 5.99 -1.76 12.93
CA ASN A 78 4.98 -0.72 13.02
C ASN A 78 5.66 0.65 13.14
N GLY A 79 5.13 1.65 12.42
CA GLY A 79 5.73 2.98 12.38
C GLY A 79 6.89 3.16 11.39
N ALA A 80 7.35 2.12 10.69
CA ALA A 80 8.43 2.20 9.68
C ALA A 80 8.07 2.99 8.41
N GLY A 81 6.84 3.52 8.31
CA GLY A 81 6.44 4.34 7.18
C GLY A 81 5.83 3.59 5.99
N LYS A 82 5.51 2.29 6.13
CA LYS A 82 4.95 1.44 5.06
C LYS A 82 3.71 2.05 4.39
N SER A 83 2.65 2.31 5.17
CA SER A 83 1.43 2.96 4.67
C SER A 83 1.69 4.38 4.16
N THR A 84 2.63 5.09 4.77
CA THR A 84 3.03 6.44 4.36
C THR A 84 3.66 6.40 2.97
N LEU A 85 4.47 5.38 2.68
CA LEU A 85 5.03 5.14 1.35
C LEU A 85 3.93 4.90 0.32
N LEU A 86 2.96 4.02 0.60
CA LEU A 86 1.84 3.78 -0.32
C LEU A 86 1.05 5.06 -0.60
N LEU A 87 0.77 5.87 0.42
CA LEU A 87 0.08 7.15 0.25
C LEU A 87 0.88 8.13 -0.62
N ALA A 88 2.20 8.21 -0.44
CA ALA A 88 3.06 9.04 -1.25
C ALA A 88 3.12 8.56 -2.71
N MET A 89 3.18 7.25 -2.94
CA MET A 89 3.14 6.66 -4.29
C MET A 89 1.84 7.01 -5.04
N CYS A 90 0.70 7.08 -4.35
CA CYS A 90 -0.59 7.53 -4.91
C CYS A 90 -0.72 9.05 -5.05
N GLY A 91 0.26 9.84 -4.60
CA GLY A 91 0.17 11.30 -4.56
C GLY A 91 -0.79 11.85 -3.49
N LEU A 92 -1.21 11.02 -2.53
CA LEU A 92 -2.06 11.42 -1.41
C LEU A 92 -1.28 12.02 -0.24
N LEU A 93 0.04 11.88 -0.26
CA LEU A 93 0.96 12.49 0.69
C LEU A 93 2.12 13.13 -0.08
N PRO A 94 2.49 14.39 0.21
CA PRO A 94 3.65 15.00 -0.41
C PRO A 94 4.94 14.37 0.12
N VAL A 95 6.00 14.35 -0.71
CA VAL A 95 7.35 14.00 -0.29
C VAL A 95 8.00 15.21 0.40
N ALA A 96 8.78 14.96 1.46
CA ALA A 96 9.54 16.01 2.15
C ALA A 96 10.82 16.38 1.37
N SER A 97 11.47 15.38 0.76
CA SER A 97 12.60 15.55 -0.17
C SER A 97 12.68 14.35 -1.12
N GLY A 98 13.46 14.50 -2.19
CA GLY A 98 13.56 13.49 -3.24
C GLY A 98 12.38 13.51 -4.21
N ARG A 99 12.21 12.45 -5.00
CA ARG A 99 11.16 12.36 -6.03
C ARG A 99 10.62 10.96 -6.17
N ILE A 100 9.31 10.86 -6.46
CA ILE A 100 8.65 9.61 -6.87
C ILE A 100 8.32 9.73 -8.37
N LEU A 101 9.02 8.95 -9.19
CA LEU A 101 8.80 8.83 -10.62
C LEU A 101 7.67 7.81 -10.86
N ARG A 102 6.68 8.16 -11.66
CA ARG A 102 5.50 7.32 -11.93
C ARG A 102 5.38 6.92 -13.39
N GLY A 103 6.48 7.01 -14.15
CA GLY A 103 6.50 6.62 -15.56
C GLY A 103 5.43 7.31 -16.42
N GLY A 104 5.07 8.54 -16.09
CA GLY A 104 4.08 9.34 -16.84
C GLY A 104 2.63 9.02 -16.53
N ILE A 105 2.29 8.10 -15.60
CA ILE A 105 0.90 7.87 -15.22
C ILE A 105 0.41 8.90 -14.20
N ASP A 106 -0.85 9.27 -14.33
CA ASP A 106 -1.56 10.06 -13.32
C ASP A 106 -1.61 9.26 -12.00
N PRO A 107 -1.21 9.83 -10.86
CA PRO A 107 -1.36 9.19 -9.55
C PRO A 107 -2.78 8.68 -9.27
N ARG A 108 -3.80 9.34 -9.84
CA ARG A 108 -5.20 8.90 -9.76
C ARG A 108 -5.47 7.56 -10.44
N SER A 109 -4.61 7.14 -11.37
CA SER A 109 -4.71 5.83 -12.04
C SER A 109 -4.10 4.70 -11.22
N ILE A 110 -3.43 4.99 -10.10
CA ILE A 110 -2.93 4.00 -9.14
C ILE A 110 -4.08 3.60 -8.21
N ALA A 111 -4.39 2.32 -8.12
CA ALA A 111 -5.38 1.83 -7.18
C ALA A 111 -4.75 1.69 -5.78
N LEU A 112 -5.41 2.22 -4.77
CA LEU A 112 -5.06 1.99 -3.38
C LEU A 112 -6.22 1.27 -2.68
N LEU A 113 -5.91 0.12 -2.08
CA LEU A 113 -6.73 -0.53 -1.08
C LEU A 113 -6.18 -0.11 0.28
N PRO A 114 -6.89 0.76 1.02
CA PRO A 114 -6.43 1.24 2.31
C PRO A 114 -6.67 0.20 3.40
N GLN A 115 -5.95 0.31 4.51
CA GLN A 115 -6.19 -0.48 5.71
C GLN A 115 -7.63 -0.28 6.22
N GLU A 116 -8.32 -1.36 6.56
CA GLU A 116 -9.75 -1.35 6.95
C GLU A 116 -10.03 -0.37 8.10
N GLY A 117 -9.21 -0.37 9.14
CA GLY A 117 -9.38 0.47 10.33
C GLY A 117 -9.37 2.00 10.08
N ARG A 118 -9.09 2.43 8.86
CA ARG A 118 -9.11 3.85 8.46
C ARG A 118 -10.40 4.28 7.79
N LEU A 119 -11.32 3.35 7.55
CA LEU A 119 -12.57 3.63 6.87
C LEU A 119 -13.71 3.70 7.87
N ASP A 120 -14.45 4.81 7.84
CA ASP A 120 -15.67 4.97 8.64
C ASP A 120 -16.79 4.13 8.05
N ARG A 121 -17.19 3.07 8.76
CA ARG A 121 -18.25 2.16 8.37
C ARG A 121 -19.63 2.61 8.84
N SER A 122 -19.72 3.68 9.64
CA SER A 122 -20.98 4.23 10.12
C SER A 122 -21.75 4.98 9.05
N PHE A 123 -21.06 5.38 7.96
CA PHE A 123 -21.70 6.09 6.84
C PHE A 123 -22.74 5.19 6.15
N PRO A 124 -23.98 5.66 5.91
CA PRO A 124 -25.07 4.88 5.35
C PRO A 124 -24.91 4.68 3.83
N ILE A 125 -23.93 3.86 3.44
CA ILE A 125 -23.64 3.51 2.05
C ILE A 125 -23.73 2.00 1.83
N THR A 126 -24.19 1.58 0.65
CA THR A 126 -24.31 0.16 0.32
C THR A 126 -23.00 -0.42 -0.23
N CYS A 127 -22.86 -1.77 -0.18
CA CYS A 127 -21.72 -2.46 -0.78
C CYS A 127 -21.54 -2.11 -2.25
N ARG A 128 -22.63 -2.07 -3.01
CA ARG A 128 -22.64 -1.72 -4.43
C ARG A 128 -22.14 -0.31 -4.67
N ASP A 129 -22.56 0.64 -3.83
CA ASP A 129 -22.13 2.04 -3.96
C ASP A 129 -20.63 2.17 -3.67
N VAL A 130 -20.11 1.52 -2.62
CA VAL A 130 -18.66 1.50 -2.33
C VAL A 130 -17.87 0.96 -3.51
N VAL A 131 -18.33 -0.15 -4.11
CA VAL A 131 -17.66 -0.73 -5.28
C VAL A 131 -17.75 0.24 -6.47
N ALA A 132 -18.90 0.87 -6.69
CA ALA A 132 -19.11 1.84 -7.76
C ALA A 132 -18.22 3.08 -7.63
N LEU A 133 -17.81 3.49 -6.41
CA LEU A 133 -16.82 4.54 -6.21
C LEU A 133 -15.44 4.20 -6.83
N GLY A 134 -15.16 2.94 -7.14
CA GLY A 134 -13.96 2.56 -7.90
C GLY A 134 -13.86 3.23 -9.27
N TRP A 135 -14.97 3.62 -9.88
CA TRP A 135 -15.02 4.31 -11.16
C TRP A 135 -14.67 5.80 -11.10
N THR A 136 -14.75 6.44 -9.93
CA THR A 136 -14.61 7.91 -9.79
C THR A 136 -13.28 8.44 -10.35
N ALA A 137 -12.20 7.67 -10.23
CA ALA A 137 -10.90 8.05 -10.76
C ALA A 137 -10.87 8.14 -12.30
N ARG A 138 -11.72 7.35 -12.99
CA ARG A 138 -11.80 7.31 -14.46
C ARG A 138 -12.87 8.24 -15.01
N LEU A 139 -13.99 8.35 -14.31
CA LEU A 139 -15.14 9.13 -14.76
C LEU A 139 -14.99 10.60 -14.43
N GLY A 140 -14.19 10.95 -13.40
CA GLY A 140 -14.17 12.27 -12.78
C GLY A 140 -15.41 12.50 -11.90
N LEU A 141 -15.40 13.58 -11.10
CA LEU A 141 -16.42 13.88 -10.10
C LEU A 141 -17.79 14.24 -10.69
N PHE A 142 -17.86 14.65 -11.96
CA PHE A 142 -19.08 15.16 -12.58
C PHE A 142 -19.84 14.15 -13.45
N ARG A 143 -19.29 12.96 -13.70
CA ARG A 143 -20.00 11.94 -14.46
C ARG A 143 -20.83 11.06 -13.55
N LYS A 144 -22.11 10.88 -13.92
CA LYS A 144 -23.02 10.00 -13.19
C LYS A 144 -22.61 8.53 -13.31
N ILE A 145 -22.63 7.83 -12.19
CA ILE A 145 -22.56 6.38 -12.14
C ILE A 145 -23.93 5.86 -12.64
N GLY A 146 -23.94 5.21 -13.79
CA GLY A 146 -25.15 4.69 -14.41
C GLY A 146 -25.43 3.23 -14.06
N ARG A 147 -26.55 2.68 -14.57
CA ARG A 147 -26.97 1.28 -14.36
C ARG A 147 -25.89 0.25 -14.75
N GLU A 148 -25.14 0.52 -15.80
CA GLU A 148 -24.05 -0.36 -16.26
C GLU A 148 -22.95 -0.49 -15.20
N HIS A 149 -22.57 0.59 -14.53
CA HIS A 149 -21.57 0.59 -13.47
C HIS A 149 -22.03 -0.23 -12.27
N TYR A 150 -23.31 -0.14 -11.91
CA TYR A 150 -23.89 -0.94 -10.83
C TYR A 150 -23.95 -2.42 -11.19
N ALA A 151 -24.28 -2.78 -12.43
CA ALA A 151 -24.22 -4.18 -12.87
C ALA A 151 -22.80 -4.75 -12.79
N ILE A 152 -21.79 -3.97 -13.19
CA ILE A 152 -20.38 -4.37 -13.06
C ILE A 152 -19.98 -4.46 -11.58
N ALA A 153 -20.47 -3.56 -10.72
CA ALA A 153 -20.22 -3.61 -9.28
C ALA A 153 -20.79 -4.90 -8.65
N ASP A 154 -21.99 -5.32 -9.06
CA ASP A 154 -22.58 -6.58 -8.61
C ASP A 154 -21.78 -7.80 -9.09
N CYS A 155 -21.31 -7.79 -10.34
CA CYS A 155 -20.41 -8.84 -10.83
C CYS A 155 -19.09 -8.89 -10.06
N ALA A 156 -18.51 -7.73 -9.71
CA ALA A 156 -17.31 -7.66 -8.90
C ALA A 156 -17.54 -8.17 -7.47
N LEU A 157 -18.68 -7.85 -6.85
CA LEU A 157 -19.08 -8.40 -5.55
C LEU A 157 -19.23 -9.92 -5.60
N ALA A 158 -19.89 -10.44 -6.63
CA ALA A 158 -20.03 -11.90 -6.83
C ALA A 158 -18.66 -12.58 -6.99
N SER A 159 -17.69 -11.95 -7.65
CA SER A 159 -16.34 -12.49 -7.85
C SER A 159 -15.52 -12.63 -6.57
N VAL A 160 -15.87 -11.88 -5.53
CA VAL A 160 -15.25 -11.95 -4.19
C VAL A 160 -16.14 -12.72 -3.19
N GLY A 161 -17.17 -13.46 -3.66
CA GLY A 161 -18.05 -14.26 -2.81
C GLY A 161 -19.10 -13.48 -2.03
N LEU A 162 -19.49 -12.29 -2.51
CA LEU A 162 -20.51 -11.42 -1.94
C LEU A 162 -21.74 -11.29 -2.85
N ASP A 163 -22.10 -12.36 -3.57
CA ASP A 163 -23.28 -12.37 -4.43
C ASP A 163 -24.55 -12.06 -3.65
N GLY A 164 -25.41 -11.20 -4.21
CA GLY A 164 -26.66 -10.77 -3.58
C GLY A 164 -26.52 -9.73 -2.45
N LEU A 165 -25.30 -9.37 -2.03
CA LEU A 165 -25.10 -8.40 -0.94
C LEU A 165 -24.96 -6.95 -1.40
N GLY A 166 -25.18 -6.65 -2.69
CA GLY A 166 -25.00 -5.33 -3.26
C GLY A 166 -25.77 -4.20 -2.56
N SER A 167 -27.01 -4.46 -2.12
CA SER A 167 -27.86 -3.48 -1.42
C SER A 167 -27.63 -3.40 0.09
N ARG A 168 -26.79 -4.28 0.65
CA ARG A 168 -26.52 -4.31 2.10
C ARG A 168 -25.63 -3.13 2.49
N SER A 169 -25.93 -2.49 3.63
CA SER A 169 -25.08 -1.44 4.22
C SER A 169 -23.73 -2.03 4.64
N ILE A 170 -22.64 -1.27 4.41
CA ILE A 170 -21.29 -1.69 4.84
C ILE A 170 -21.14 -1.80 6.35
N GLY A 171 -21.95 -1.04 7.12
CA GLY A 171 -21.97 -1.13 8.59
C GLY A 171 -22.45 -2.47 9.13
N ALA A 172 -23.25 -3.22 8.33
CA ALA A 172 -23.79 -4.51 8.69
C ALA A 172 -22.91 -5.70 8.28
N LEU A 173 -21.70 -5.45 7.75
CA LEU A 173 -20.77 -6.49 7.29
C LEU A 173 -19.81 -6.90 8.40
N SER A 174 -19.35 -8.17 8.37
CA SER A 174 -18.15 -8.57 9.11
C SER A 174 -16.91 -7.88 8.53
N ALA A 175 -15.79 -7.87 9.29
CA ALA A 175 -14.52 -7.33 8.81
C ALA A 175 -14.08 -8.00 7.49
N GLY A 176 -14.09 -9.33 7.42
CA GLY A 176 -13.73 -10.06 6.22
C GLY A 176 -14.67 -9.80 5.03
N GLN A 177 -15.98 -9.63 5.27
CA GLN A 177 -16.92 -9.23 4.21
C GLN A 177 -16.62 -7.84 3.69
N PHE A 178 -16.34 -6.90 4.59
CA PHE A 178 -15.99 -5.53 4.18
C PHE A 178 -14.66 -5.50 3.41
N GLN A 179 -13.67 -6.27 3.82
CA GLN A 179 -12.41 -6.42 3.08
C GLN A 179 -12.65 -6.93 1.65
N ARG A 180 -13.53 -7.92 1.47
CA ARG A 180 -13.94 -8.40 0.14
C ARG A 180 -14.64 -7.30 -0.69
N VAL A 181 -15.42 -6.40 -0.09
CA VAL A 181 -15.99 -5.22 -0.78
C VAL A 181 -14.90 -4.29 -1.28
N LEU A 182 -13.84 -4.04 -0.48
CA LEU A 182 -12.71 -3.21 -0.89
C LEU A 182 -11.91 -3.84 -2.04
N PHE A 183 -11.76 -5.18 -2.06
CA PHE A 183 -11.20 -5.89 -3.21
C PHE A 183 -12.08 -5.74 -4.45
N ALA A 184 -13.41 -5.89 -4.34
CA ALA A 184 -14.33 -5.67 -5.45
C ALA A 184 -14.22 -4.24 -6.01
N ARG A 185 -14.10 -3.23 -5.14
CA ARG A 185 -13.84 -1.85 -5.54
C ARG A 185 -12.51 -1.72 -6.31
N THR A 186 -11.47 -2.40 -5.87
CA THR A 186 -10.16 -2.40 -6.54
C THR A 186 -10.22 -3.09 -7.89
N ILE A 187 -10.99 -4.17 -8.02
CA ILE A 187 -11.23 -4.87 -9.30
C ILE A 187 -11.85 -3.91 -10.33
N VAL A 188 -12.93 -3.19 -9.98
CA VAL A 188 -13.60 -2.28 -10.93
C VAL A 188 -12.75 -1.06 -11.28
N ARG A 189 -11.81 -0.66 -10.43
CA ARG A 189 -10.86 0.41 -10.72
C ARG A 189 -9.92 0.05 -11.87
N ASP A 190 -9.60 -1.24 -12.05
CA ASP A 190 -8.85 -1.78 -13.19
C ASP A 190 -7.56 -1.00 -13.48
N ALA A 191 -6.74 -0.78 -12.45
CA ALA A 191 -5.54 0.02 -12.49
C ALA A 191 -4.29 -0.79 -12.92
N PRO A 192 -3.30 -0.18 -13.62
CA PRO A 192 -2.04 -0.85 -13.95
C PRO A 192 -1.14 -1.08 -12.73
N VAL A 193 -1.27 -0.23 -11.71
CA VAL A 193 -0.54 -0.31 -10.44
C VAL A 193 -1.54 -0.41 -9.31
N ILE A 194 -1.37 -1.41 -8.45
CA ILE A 194 -2.26 -1.72 -7.33
C ILE A 194 -1.42 -1.72 -6.05
N LEU A 195 -1.82 -0.89 -5.10
CA LEU A 195 -1.20 -0.79 -3.78
C LEU A 195 -2.17 -1.30 -2.73
N LEU A 196 -1.70 -2.23 -1.90
CA LEU A 196 -2.52 -2.89 -0.88
C LEU A 196 -1.92 -2.62 0.50
N ASP A 197 -2.68 -1.95 1.38
CA ASP A 197 -2.24 -1.64 2.74
C ASP A 197 -2.87 -2.64 3.72
N GLU A 198 -2.12 -3.64 4.15
CA GLU A 198 -2.54 -4.74 5.04
C GLU A 198 -3.81 -5.46 4.55
N PRO A 199 -3.83 -5.97 3.31
CA PRO A 199 -5.04 -6.46 2.65
C PRO A 199 -5.65 -7.72 3.30
N PHE A 200 -4.91 -8.42 4.14
CA PHE A 200 -5.32 -9.67 4.78
C PHE A 200 -5.50 -9.55 6.30
N SER A 201 -5.42 -8.33 6.86
CA SER A 201 -5.69 -8.11 8.26
C SER A 201 -7.16 -8.42 8.59
N ALA A 202 -7.39 -9.08 9.71
CA ALA A 202 -8.72 -9.40 10.24
C ALA A 202 -9.60 -10.31 9.36
N VAL A 203 -9.01 -11.10 8.46
CA VAL A 203 -9.71 -12.14 7.68
C VAL A 203 -9.26 -13.54 8.12
N ASP A 204 -10.14 -14.53 7.94
CA ASP A 204 -9.80 -15.94 8.15
C ASP A 204 -8.93 -16.50 7.01
N ALA A 205 -8.26 -17.63 7.25
CA ALA A 205 -7.34 -18.25 6.31
C ALA A 205 -7.99 -18.60 4.95
N THR A 206 -9.27 -18.96 4.94
CA THR A 206 -10.00 -19.25 3.71
C THR A 206 -10.21 -17.99 2.89
N THR A 207 -10.62 -16.91 3.55
CA THR A 207 -10.78 -15.59 2.93
C THR A 207 -9.43 -15.06 2.42
N GLU A 208 -8.35 -15.21 3.19
CA GLU A 208 -6.99 -14.84 2.77
C GLU A 208 -6.58 -15.57 1.48
N ALA A 209 -6.79 -16.89 1.41
CA ALA A 209 -6.46 -17.68 0.24
C ALA A 209 -7.24 -17.24 -1.02
N ASP A 210 -8.54 -16.93 -0.87
CA ASP A 210 -9.40 -16.41 -1.93
C ASP A 210 -8.91 -15.04 -2.43
N LEU A 211 -8.61 -14.12 -1.52
CA LEU A 211 -8.13 -12.77 -1.86
C LEU A 211 -6.72 -12.83 -2.46
N MET A 212 -5.86 -13.73 -1.97
CA MET A 212 -4.53 -13.94 -2.55
C MET A 212 -4.63 -14.50 -3.99
N ALA A 213 -5.63 -15.32 -4.29
CA ALA A 213 -5.89 -15.77 -5.67
C ALA A 213 -6.19 -14.59 -6.63
N ILE A 214 -6.87 -13.55 -6.14
CA ILE A 214 -7.11 -12.31 -6.91
C ILE A 214 -5.80 -11.53 -7.11
N VAL A 215 -4.96 -11.43 -6.09
CA VAL A 215 -3.63 -10.78 -6.19
C VAL A 215 -2.76 -11.49 -7.22
N ARG A 216 -2.70 -12.82 -7.19
CA ARG A 216 -2.01 -13.63 -8.20
C ARG A 216 -2.58 -13.43 -9.61
N LEU A 217 -3.91 -13.26 -9.73
CA LEU A 217 -4.54 -12.96 -11.02
C LEU A 217 -4.08 -11.60 -11.56
N TRP A 218 -4.06 -10.56 -10.74
CA TRP A 218 -3.55 -9.24 -11.14
C TRP A 218 -2.09 -9.30 -11.60
N HIS A 219 -1.23 -10.02 -10.86
CA HIS A 219 0.17 -10.23 -11.25
C HIS A 219 0.29 -10.96 -12.59
N ARG A 220 -0.47 -12.06 -12.80
CA ARG A 220 -0.50 -12.77 -14.11
C ARG A 220 -1.03 -11.91 -15.26
N GLN A 221 -1.83 -10.89 -14.98
CA GLN A 221 -2.26 -9.89 -15.95
C GLN A 221 -1.19 -8.82 -16.25
N GLY A 222 0.01 -8.95 -15.70
CA GLY A 222 1.11 -8.02 -15.89
C GLY A 222 0.96 -6.72 -15.09
N ARG A 223 0.08 -6.67 -14.09
CA ARG A 223 -0.06 -5.48 -13.23
C ARG A 223 1.06 -5.44 -12.19
N THR A 224 1.53 -4.25 -11.87
CA THR A 224 2.43 -4.05 -10.73
C THR A 224 1.61 -4.06 -9.44
N VAL A 225 1.93 -4.97 -8.52
CA VAL A 225 1.25 -5.07 -7.23
C VAL A 225 2.25 -4.87 -6.11
N VAL A 226 1.96 -3.94 -5.21
CA VAL A 226 2.76 -3.67 -4.01
C VAL A 226 1.86 -3.85 -2.79
N ALA A 227 2.22 -4.76 -1.89
CA ALA A 227 1.42 -5.06 -0.71
C ALA A 227 2.21 -4.86 0.58
N VAL A 228 1.67 -4.10 1.51
CA VAL A 228 2.16 -4.03 2.90
C VAL A 228 1.67 -5.25 3.64
N LEU A 229 2.59 -6.04 4.18
CA LEU A 229 2.30 -7.29 4.87
C LEU A 229 3.13 -7.42 6.16
N HIS A 230 2.57 -8.19 7.12
CA HIS A 230 3.22 -8.51 8.39
C HIS A 230 3.58 -10.00 8.51
N ASP A 231 2.87 -10.86 7.80
CA ASP A 231 3.12 -12.30 7.77
C ASP A 231 4.31 -12.61 6.86
N LEU A 232 5.42 -13.02 7.47
CA LEU A 232 6.66 -13.32 6.75
C LEU A 232 6.59 -14.64 5.98
N ASP A 233 5.76 -15.58 6.41
CA ASP A 233 5.61 -16.86 5.73
C ASP A 233 4.76 -16.70 4.47
N LEU A 234 3.70 -15.90 4.54
CA LEU A 234 2.95 -15.49 3.36
C LEU A 234 3.83 -14.71 2.36
N ILE A 235 4.67 -13.80 2.86
CA ILE A 235 5.59 -13.04 1.99
C ILE A 235 6.56 -14.00 1.29
N ARG A 236 7.16 -14.94 2.00
CA ARG A 236 8.09 -15.95 1.41
C ARG A 236 7.43 -16.83 0.38
N ALA A 237 6.17 -17.22 0.63
CA ALA A 237 5.44 -18.12 -0.26
C ALA A 237 4.95 -17.43 -1.55
N GLU A 238 4.58 -16.15 -1.48
CA GLU A 238 3.79 -15.52 -2.53
C GLU A 238 4.48 -14.35 -3.23
N PHE A 239 5.44 -13.69 -2.60
CA PHE A 239 6.02 -12.45 -3.09
C PHE A 239 7.48 -12.64 -3.49
N PRO A 240 7.81 -12.56 -4.80
CA PRO A 240 9.18 -12.76 -5.26
C PRO A 240 10.13 -11.63 -4.86
N GLN A 241 9.61 -10.42 -4.63
CA GLN A 241 10.36 -9.23 -4.26
C GLN A 241 9.90 -8.69 -2.92
N THR A 242 10.84 -8.18 -2.12
CA THR A 242 10.54 -7.55 -0.84
C THR A 242 11.33 -6.25 -0.66
N LEU A 243 10.62 -5.22 -0.19
CA LEU A 243 11.19 -4.02 0.39
C LEU A 243 11.03 -4.12 1.92
N LEU A 244 12.14 -4.27 2.63
CA LEU A 244 12.16 -4.24 4.09
C LEU A 244 12.50 -2.82 4.56
N LEU A 245 11.56 -2.17 5.22
CA LEU A 245 11.73 -0.87 5.87
C LEU A 245 12.05 -1.07 7.34
N GLY A 246 13.02 -0.30 7.85
CA GLY A 246 13.36 -0.34 9.27
C GLY A 246 14.16 0.88 9.68
N PRO A 247 13.96 1.43 10.89
CA PRO A 247 14.78 2.51 11.41
C PRO A 247 16.22 2.01 11.55
N GLY A 248 17.10 2.51 10.70
CA GLY A 248 18.55 2.28 10.81
C GLY A 248 19.03 0.88 10.40
N LEU A 249 18.52 0.30 9.32
CA LEU A 249 19.20 -0.77 8.59
C LEU A 249 20.52 -0.24 8.00
N LEU A 250 21.39 0.28 8.87
CA LEU A 250 22.75 0.67 8.50
C LEU A 250 23.60 -0.58 8.38
N GLY A 251 23.82 -1.03 7.19
CA GLY A 251 24.72 -2.10 6.85
C GLY A 251 25.44 -1.80 5.57
N SER A 252 26.35 -0.84 5.60
CA SER A 252 27.47 -0.84 4.66
C SER A 252 28.25 -2.14 4.86
N GLY A 253 28.13 -3.10 3.96
CA GLY A 253 29.14 -4.10 3.78
C GLY A 253 28.82 -5.57 3.88
N LEU A 254 27.58 -6.03 4.09
CA LEU A 254 27.29 -7.47 4.22
C LEU A 254 26.12 -7.98 3.38
N LEU A 255 25.61 -7.20 2.45
CA LEU A 255 24.58 -7.65 1.55
C LEU A 255 25.19 -7.94 0.18
N GLY A 256 25.11 -9.20 -0.23
CA GLY A 256 25.69 -9.70 -1.48
C GLY A 256 25.24 -8.88 -2.72
N SER A 257 25.93 -9.07 -3.81
CA SER A 257 25.70 -8.39 -5.10
C SER A 257 24.27 -8.57 -5.57
N GLY A 258 23.44 -7.53 -5.40
CA GLY A 258 22.02 -7.52 -5.80
C GLY A 258 21.09 -6.81 -4.82
N LEU A 259 21.52 -6.57 -3.58
CA LEU A 259 20.75 -5.87 -2.58
C LEU A 259 21.09 -4.38 -2.56
N LEU A 260 20.10 -3.53 -2.83
CA LEU A 260 20.21 -2.08 -2.67
C LEU A 260 19.88 -1.74 -1.21
N GLY A 261 20.85 -1.22 -0.46
CA GLY A 261 20.67 -0.78 0.91
C GLY A 261 21.30 0.58 1.14
N SER A 262 20.53 1.54 1.60
CA SER A 262 21.02 2.82 2.12
C SER A 262 20.25 3.14 3.40
N GLY A 263 20.93 3.07 4.52
CA GLY A 263 20.52 3.65 5.81
C GLY A 263 19.28 3.10 6.50
N ALA A 264 18.13 2.91 5.83
CA ALA A 264 16.86 2.59 6.48
C ALA A 264 16.03 1.53 5.73
N HIS A 265 16.56 0.91 4.66
CA HIS A 265 15.80 -0.05 3.88
C HIS A 265 16.70 -1.07 3.17
N VAL A 266 16.13 -2.24 2.89
CA VAL A 266 16.74 -3.30 2.08
C VAL A 266 15.75 -3.73 1.02
N TRP A 267 16.20 -3.83 -0.24
CA TRP A 267 15.39 -4.19 -1.38
C TRP A 267 16.03 -5.32 -2.17
N GLY A 268 15.25 -6.30 -2.58
CA GLY A 268 15.76 -7.41 -3.41
C GLY A 268 14.83 -8.61 -3.45
N ALA A 269 15.35 -9.74 -3.87
CA ALA A 269 14.64 -11.01 -3.84
C ALA A 269 14.23 -11.37 -2.40
N THR A 270 13.04 -11.88 -2.21
CA THR A 270 12.46 -12.10 -0.88
C THR A 270 13.29 -13.03 -0.01
N ASN A 271 13.84 -14.09 -0.58
CA ASN A 271 14.73 -15.04 0.14
C ASN A 271 16.05 -14.40 0.62
N GLU A 272 16.53 -13.38 -0.08
CA GLU A 272 17.75 -12.64 0.28
C GLU A 272 17.45 -11.56 1.33
N VAL A 273 16.33 -10.85 1.17
CA VAL A 273 15.92 -9.75 2.07
C VAL A 273 15.43 -10.26 3.41
N LEU A 274 14.62 -11.33 3.44
CA LEU A 274 14.01 -11.86 4.66
C LEU A 274 14.93 -12.87 5.39
N THR A 275 16.20 -12.53 5.56
CA THR A 275 17.09 -13.28 6.42
C THR A 275 16.80 -13.03 7.90
N ALA A 276 17.11 -13.99 8.77
CA ALA A 276 16.94 -13.85 10.21
C ALA A 276 17.68 -12.63 10.77
N THR A 277 18.83 -12.31 10.21
CA THR A 277 19.65 -11.15 10.59
C THR A 277 18.97 -9.83 10.21
N ALA A 278 18.49 -9.71 8.97
CA ALA A 278 17.81 -8.49 8.51
C ALA A 278 16.53 -8.23 9.30
N ILE A 279 15.73 -9.26 9.57
CA ILE A 279 14.50 -9.16 10.37
C ILE A 279 14.82 -8.74 11.81
N ARG A 280 15.86 -9.32 12.43
CA ARG A 280 16.29 -8.96 13.78
C ARG A 280 16.75 -7.52 13.86
N GLN A 281 17.54 -7.05 12.91
CA GLN A 281 18.00 -5.67 12.83
C GLN A 281 16.83 -4.68 12.66
N ALA A 282 15.87 -5.00 11.80
CA ALA A 282 14.68 -4.18 11.61
C ALA A 282 13.82 -4.07 12.89
N ARG A 283 13.76 -5.14 13.73
CA ARG A 283 13.00 -5.16 14.99
C ARG A 283 13.72 -4.48 16.14
N LEU A 284 15.00 -4.75 16.34
CA LEU A 284 15.77 -4.25 17.51
C LEU A 284 15.86 -2.72 17.55
N ARG A 285 15.85 -2.05 16.41
CA ARG A 285 15.94 -0.58 16.35
C ARG A 285 14.59 0.12 16.41
N ALA A 286 13.49 -0.60 16.21
CA ALA A 286 12.14 -0.07 16.47
C ALA A 286 11.87 0.16 17.96
N SER A 287 12.60 -0.54 18.85
CA SER A 287 12.47 -0.43 20.29
C SER A 287 13.32 0.65 20.93
N VAL A 288 14.17 1.35 20.19
CA VAL A 288 14.96 2.46 20.72
C VAL A 288 14.18 3.77 20.51
N PRO A 289 13.75 4.46 21.59
CA PRO A 289 13.10 5.75 21.44
C PRO A 289 14.07 6.74 20.76
N PRO A 290 13.57 7.65 19.89
CA PRO A 290 14.41 8.64 19.26
C PRO A 290 15.11 9.47 20.33
N ARG A 291 16.44 9.58 20.23
CA ARG A 291 17.19 10.51 21.06
C ARG A 291 16.57 11.90 20.89
N MET A 292 16.07 12.47 21.99
CA MET A 292 15.74 13.90 22.06
C MET A 292 17.04 14.64 21.76
N GLU A 293 17.15 15.27 20.59
CA GLU A 293 18.12 16.32 20.37
C GLU A 293 17.67 17.50 21.23
N ILE A 294 18.36 17.69 22.35
CA ILE A 294 18.25 18.92 23.13
C ILE A 294 18.77 20.04 22.24
N PRO A 295 17.98 21.08 21.95
CA PRO A 295 18.47 22.20 21.15
C PRO A 295 19.69 22.79 21.85
N GLY A 296 20.79 22.87 21.11
CA GLY A 296 22.10 23.24 21.59
C GLY A 296 22.09 24.52 22.43
N GLY A 297 22.38 24.38 23.70
CA GLY A 297 22.88 25.47 24.51
C GLY A 297 24.25 25.85 23.99
N SER A 298 24.39 27.02 23.42
CA SER A 298 25.68 27.61 23.10
C SER A 298 26.52 27.73 24.36
N PRO A 299 27.78 27.31 24.39
CA PRO A 299 28.67 27.63 25.49
C PRO A 299 29.05 29.10 25.40
N SER A 300 28.41 29.97 26.17
CA SER A 300 28.91 31.31 26.44
C SER A 300 30.20 31.17 27.21
N GLY A 301 31.29 31.42 26.52
CA GLY A 301 32.61 31.57 27.11
C GLY A 301 32.65 32.78 28.05
N THR A 302 32.76 32.55 29.33
CA THR A 302 33.13 33.57 30.30
C THR A 302 34.61 33.38 30.67
N SER A 303 35.39 34.29 30.14
CA SER A 303 36.79 34.51 30.45
C SER A 303 36.98 34.71 31.95
N MET A 304 37.72 33.85 32.62
CA MET A 304 38.27 34.07 33.94
C MET A 304 39.38 35.14 33.83
N ARG A 305 39.15 36.30 34.39
CA ARG A 305 40.21 37.24 34.82
C ARG A 305 40.50 36.97 36.30
N SER A 306 41.73 36.62 36.57
CA SER A 306 42.39 36.63 37.86
C SER A 306 42.46 38.07 38.43
N ALA A 307 42.07 38.24 39.67
CA ALA A 307 42.47 39.41 40.46
C ALA A 307 42.64 39.00 41.94
N SER A 308 43.82 39.19 42.36
CA SER A 308 44.51 39.18 43.66
C SER A 308 43.76 39.80 44.84
N ASP A 309 43.95 39.15 45.98
CA ASP A 309 43.72 39.60 47.39
C ASP A 309 44.56 40.80 47.80
N PRO A 310 44.50 41.25 49.11
CA PRO A 310 43.47 42.01 49.82
C PRO A 310 44.04 43.37 50.34
N PRO A 311 43.55 44.10 51.36
CA PRO A 311 43.53 43.78 52.79
C PRO A 311 42.38 44.40 53.66
N VAL A 312 42.19 43.79 54.80
CA VAL A 312 41.71 44.12 56.14
C VAL A 312 41.67 45.64 56.52
N GLU A 313 40.59 46.06 57.23
CA GLU A 313 40.45 46.83 58.45
C GLU A 313 38.97 47.25 58.64
N ALA A 314 38.34 46.93 59.64
CA ALA A 314 38.21 47.29 61.03
C ALA A 314 37.30 48.53 61.27
N ALA A 315 36.33 48.30 62.17
CA ALA A 315 35.68 49.17 63.13
C ALA A 315 34.67 50.28 62.67
N ALA A 316 33.46 50.08 63.01
CA ALA A 316 32.67 50.74 64.06
C ALA A 316 31.22 50.27 64.01
#